data_e017a5af55ea4c0d82faec2412fd49e0
#
_entry.id   e017a5af55ea4c0d82faec2412fd49e0
#
_cell.length_a   1.000
_cell.length_b   1.000
_cell.length_c   1.000
_cell.angle_alpha   90.00
_cell.angle_beta   90.00
_cell.angle_gamma   90.00
#
_symmetry.space_group_name_H-M   'P 1'
#
loop_
_entity.id
_entity.type
_entity.pdbx_description
1 polymer ?
#
loop_
_entity_poly.entity_id
_entity_poly.type
_entity_poly.pdbx_seq_one_letter_code
_entity_poly.pdbx_strand_id
1 'polypeptide(L)'
;MKKAVEYGAQIHPQYKTEYENGIALGWHRVPWVLGCFGRWTEEKRKQHYENLCAIDGRIVLAGEHVAHIPACQEGAVLSALEAISRLHRRVVAS
;
A
#
# COMPACT_ATOMS: atom_id res chain seq x y z
N MET A 1 -1.19 -2.89 23.54
CA MET A 1 -0.56 -1.64 24.03
C MET A 1 0.53 -1.86 25.08
N LYS A 2 0.33 -2.61 26.18
CA LYS A 2 1.37 -2.83 27.23
C LYS A 2 2.74 -3.19 26.64
N LYS A 3 2.82 -4.20 25.78
CA LYS A 3 4.09 -4.60 25.14
C LYS A 3 4.74 -3.50 24.29
N ALA A 4 3.96 -2.66 23.63
CA ALA A 4 4.52 -1.55 22.85
C ALA A 4 5.19 -0.51 23.75
N VAL A 5 4.58 -0.21 24.91
CA VAL A 5 5.18 0.68 25.91
C VAL A 5 6.43 0.07 26.52
N GLU A 6 6.41 -1.24 26.82
CA GLU A 6 7.58 -1.96 27.37
C GLU A 6 8.75 -1.95 26.38
N TYR A 7 8.52 -2.21 25.09
CA TYR A 7 9.57 -2.16 24.07
C TYR A 7 10.03 -0.74 23.79
N GLY A 8 9.10 0.22 23.69
CA GLY A 8 9.44 1.64 23.51
C GLY A 8 10.31 2.17 24.65
N ALA A 9 10.05 1.72 25.88
CA ALA A 9 10.81 2.12 27.06
C ALA A 9 12.25 1.56 27.11
N GLN A 10 12.58 0.56 26.30
CA GLN A 10 13.96 0.09 26.15
C GLN A 10 14.84 1.09 25.39
N ILE A 11 14.23 1.88 24.53
CA ILE A 11 14.90 2.93 23.74
C ILE A 11 14.73 4.29 24.43
N HIS A 12 13.52 4.58 24.89
CA HIS A 12 13.13 5.83 25.53
C HIS A 12 12.50 5.54 26.90
N PRO A 13 13.27 5.53 28.00
CA PRO A 13 12.77 5.16 29.34
C PRO A 13 11.56 5.96 29.81
N GLN A 14 11.44 7.22 29.39
CA GLN A 14 10.30 8.10 29.68
C GLN A 14 8.96 7.63 29.10
N TYR A 15 8.95 6.69 28.15
CA TYR A 15 7.73 6.14 27.58
C TYR A 15 6.74 5.61 28.64
N LYS A 16 7.27 5.08 29.75
CA LYS A 16 6.43 4.54 30.83
C LYS A 16 5.68 5.61 31.61
N THR A 17 6.26 6.78 31.74
CA THR A 17 5.73 7.88 32.54
C THR A 17 4.91 8.87 31.73
N GLU A 18 5.24 9.04 30.45
CA GLU A 18 4.60 10.01 29.58
C GLU A 18 3.51 9.41 28.68
N TYR A 19 3.38 8.07 28.66
CA TYR A 19 2.35 7.41 27.90
C TYR A 19 0.97 7.57 28.54
N GLU A 20 0.10 8.32 27.89
CA GLU A 20 -1.28 8.53 28.35
C GLU A 20 -2.26 7.57 27.65
N ASN A 21 -2.18 7.49 26.33
CA ASN A 21 -3.18 6.82 25.52
C ASN A 21 -2.59 6.25 24.23
N GLY A 22 -3.26 5.27 23.63
CA GLY A 22 -2.87 4.74 22.33
C GLY A 22 -3.89 3.77 21.77
N ILE A 23 -3.90 3.68 20.45
CA ILE A 23 -4.73 2.75 19.69
C ILE A 23 -3.85 1.86 18.83
N ALA A 24 -4.22 0.60 18.68
CA ALA A 24 -3.57 -0.34 17.77
C ALA A 24 -4.60 -0.92 16.82
N LEU A 25 -4.33 -0.81 15.53
CA LEU A 25 -5.17 -1.33 14.46
C LEU A 25 -4.43 -2.46 13.73
N GLY A 26 -5.02 -3.65 13.75
CA GLY A 26 -4.52 -4.77 12.96
C GLY A 26 -5.20 -4.81 11.58
N TRP A 27 -4.55 -4.34 10.55
CA TRP A 27 -5.10 -4.27 9.18
C TRP A 27 -5.61 -5.61 8.65
N HIS A 28 -5.01 -6.73 9.06
CA HIS A 28 -5.47 -8.08 8.74
C HIS A 28 -6.82 -8.46 9.35
N ARG A 29 -7.33 -7.65 10.30
CA ARG A 29 -8.65 -7.83 10.93
C ARG A 29 -9.70 -6.84 10.42
N VAL A 30 -9.29 -5.88 9.61
CA VAL A 30 -10.21 -4.91 9.01
C VAL A 30 -10.90 -5.57 7.83
N PRO A 31 -12.26 -5.68 7.85
CA PRO A 31 -13.01 -6.16 6.70
C PRO A 31 -12.62 -5.36 5.45
N TRP A 32 -12.54 -6.03 4.31
CA TRP A 32 -12.15 -5.47 2.99
C TRP A 32 -10.65 -5.20 2.81
N VAL A 33 -9.85 -5.09 3.88
CA VAL A 33 -8.39 -4.94 3.81
C VAL A 33 -7.71 -6.30 3.93
N LEU A 34 -7.94 -7.02 5.03
CA LEU A 34 -7.45 -8.38 5.35
C LEU A 34 -5.94 -8.58 5.15
N GLY A 35 -5.18 -7.51 5.05
CA GLY A 35 -3.75 -7.55 4.78
C GLY A 35 -3.08 -6.21 5.07
N CYS A 36 -1.80 -6.12 4.73
CA CYS A 36 -0.98 -4.94 4.96
C CYS A 36 -0.55 -4.28 3.65
N PHE A 37 0.00 -5.08 2.73
CA PHE A 37 0.46 -4.61 1.41
C PHE A 37 0.55 -5.77 0.43
N GLY A 38 0.60 -5.43 -0.86
CA GLY A 38 0.82 -6.39 -1.93
C GLY A 38 2.27 -6.89 -1.95
N ARG A 39 2.48 -8.20 -2.05
CA ARG A 39 3.82 -8.78 -2.17
C ARG A 39 4.00 -9.46 -3.52
N TRP A 40 4.93 -8.95 -4.28
CA TRP A 40 5.36 -9.54 -5.54
C TRP A 40 6.65 -10.33 -5.35
N THR A 41 6.71 -11.57 -5.84
CA THR A 41 7.98 -12.20 -6.14
C THR A 41 8.47 -11.67 -7.48
N GLU A 42 9.79 -11.66 -7.71
CA GLU A 42 10.37 -11.18 -8.97
C GLU A 42 9.81 -11.94 -10.19
N GLU A 43 9.64 -13.24 -10.06
CA GLU A 43 9.06 -14.09 -11.10
C GLU A 43 7.61 -13.71 -11.43
N LYS A 44 6.73 -13.60 -10.42
CA LYS A 44 5.33 -13.21 -10.62
C LYS A 44 5.20 -11.80 -11.17
N ARG A 45 6.10 -10.91 -10.76
CA ARG A 45 6.13 -9.55 -11.29
C ARG A 45 6.43 -9.55 -12.79
N LYS A 46 7.45 -10.26 -13.22
CA LYS A 46 7.81 -10.39 -14.65
C LYS A 46 6.67 -10.98 -15.48
N GLN A 47 5.93 -11.94 -14.91
CA GLN A 47 4.86 -12.63 -15.64
C GLN A 47 3.55 -11.85 -15.71
N HIS A 48 3.20 -11.10 -14.67
CA HIS A 48 1.82 -10.60 -14.50
C HIS A 48 1.70 -9.09 -14.33
N TYR A 49 2.77 -8.39 -13.97
CA TYR A 49 2.68 -6.97 -13.59
C TYR A 49 2.18 -6.09 -14.74
N GLU A 50 2.69 -6.28 -15.95
CA GLU A 50 2.27 -5.52 -17.12
C GLU A 50 0.79 -5.73 -17.45
N ASN A 51 0.32 -6.98 -17.38
CA ASN A 51 -1.08 -7.32 -17.59
C ASN A 51 -1.98 -6.68 -16.51
N LEU A 52 -1.54 -6.67 -15.26
CA LEU A 52 -2.30 -6.05 -14.18
C LEU A 52 -2.39 -4.52 -14.32
N CYS A 53 -1.35 -3.91 -14.87
CA CYS A 53 -1.30 -2.47 -15.15
C CYS A 53 -2.02 -2.07 -16.44
N ALA A 54 -2.34 -3.01 -17.31
CA ALA A 54 -3.00 -2.74 -18.58
C ALA A 54 -4.44 -2.22 -18.39
N ILE A 55 -4.94 -1.50 -19.38
CA ILE A 55 -6.36 -1.13 -19.42
C ILE A 55 -7.13 -2.29 -20.06
N ASP A 56 -8.05 -2.88 -19.30
CA ASP A 56 -8.94 -3.94 -19.77
C ASP A 56 -10.34 -3.38 -20.03
N GLY A 57 -10.72 -3.27 -21.29
CA GLY A 57 -12.00 -2.68 -21.66
C GLY A 57 -12.18 -1.27 -21.12
N ARG A 58 -12.98 -1.10 -20.06
CA ARG A 58 -13.26 0.16 -19.37
C ARG A 58 -12.68 0.19 -17.95
N ILE A 59 -11.86 -0.79 -17.59
CA ILE A 59 -11.29 -0.94 -16.27
C ILE A 59 -9.81 -0.59 -16.33
N VAL A 60 -9.36 0.22 -15.39
CA VAL A 60 -7.96 0.49 -15.11
C VAL A 60 -7.73 0.39 -13.62
N LEU A 61 -6.67 -0.29 -13.22
CA LEU A 61 -6.28 -0.43 -11.83
C LEU A 61 -5.27 0.66 -11.45
N ALA A 62 -5.38 1.13 -10.21
CA ALA A 62 -4.47 2.09 -9.61
C ALA A 62 -4.28 1.80 -8.12
N GLY A 63 -3.25 2.36 -7.51
CA GLY A 63 -2.98 2.24 -6.09
C GLY A 63 -1.97 1.16 -5.73
N GLU A 64 -1.98 0.73 -4.49
CA GLU A 64 -0.99 -0.18 -3.88
C GLU A 64 -0.78 -1.48 -4.67
N HIS A 65 -1.86 -2.11 -5.15
CA HIS A 65 -1.80 -3.42 -5.82
C HIS A 65 -1.07 -3.40 -7.17
N VAL A 66 -1.00 -2.25 -7.80
CA VAL A 66 -0.29 -2.02 -9.08
C VAL A 66 0.86 -1.03 -8.92
N ALA A 67 1.27 -0.77 -7.68
CA ALA A 67 2.40 0.09 -7.40
C ALA A 67 3.72 -0.60 -7.77
N HIS A 68 4.62 0.17 -8.39
CA HIS A 68 5.98 -0.30 -8.64
C HIS A 68 6.78 -0.42 -7.34
N ILE A 69 6.52 0.47 -6.39
CA ILE A 69 7.09 0.48 -5.04
C ILE A 69 5.99 0.09 -4.06
N PRO A 70 5.90 -1.20 -3.65
CA PRO A 70 4.87 -1.65 -2.73
C PRO A 70 5.13 -1.14 -1.31
N ALA A 71 4.07 -1.14 -0.48
CA ALA A 71 4.08 -0.73 0.91
C ALA A 71 4.43 0.74 1.17
N CYS A 72 4.43 1.58 0.14
CA CYS A 72 4.73 3.00 0.23
C CYS A 72 3.57 3.84 -0.31
N GLN A 73 3.19 4.89 0.40
CA GLN A 73 2.17 5.84 -0.06
C GLN A 73 2.55 6.45 -1.42
N GLU A 74 3.82 6.81 -1.60
CA GLU A 74 4.33 7.34 -2.87
C GLU A 74 4.09 6.36 -4.02
N GLY A 75 4.37 5.07 -3.83
CA GLY A 75 4.12 4.05 -4.85
C GLY A 75 2.65 4.00 -5.28
N ALA A 76 1.72 4.10 -4.35
CA ALA A 76 0.30 4.14 -4.64
C ALA A 76 -0.10 5.41 -5.43
N VAL A 77 0.44 6.57 -5.06
CA VAL A 77 0.20 7.84 -5.77
C VAL A 77 0.79 7.81 -7.18
N LEU A 78 2.02 7.37 -7.35
CA LEU A 78 2.65 7.24 -8.68
C LEU A 78 1.89 6.29 -9.59
N SER A 79 1.41 5.17 -9.05
CA SER A 79 0.55 4.23 -9.78
C SER A 79 -0.75 4.89 -10.24
N ALA A 80 -1.37 5.71 -9.42
CA ALA A 80 -2.59 6.44 -9.78
C ALA A 80 -2.33 7.47 -10.88
N LEU A 81 -1.25 8.23 -10.81
CA LEU A 81 -0.86 9.19 -11.84
C LEU A 81 -0.59 8.49 -13.19
N GLU A 82 0.10 7.36 -13.16
CA GLU A 82 0.35 6.57 -14.38
C GLU A 82 -0.96 6.02 -14.98
N ALA A 83 -1.86 5.49 -14.15
CA ALA A 83 -3.16 4.99 -14.60
C ALA A 83 -3.99 6.10 -15.28
N ILE A 84 -4.05 7.29 -14.69
CA ILE A 84 -4.73 8.45 -15.27
C ILE A 84 -4.06 8.90 -16.57
N SER A 85 -2.73 8.90 -16.63
CA SER A 85 -1.99 9.25 -17.84
C SER A 85 -2.27 8.28 -19.01
N ARG A 86 -2.35 6.99 -18.72
CA ARG A 86 -2.73 5.96 -19.71
C ARG A 86 -4.17 6.15 -20.19
N LEU A 87 -5.09 6.39 -19.27
CA LEU A 87 -6.49 6.63 -19.61
C LEU A 87 -6.63 7.89 -20.47
N HIS A 88 -5.98 8.98 -20.08
CA HIS A 88 -5.99 10.22 -20.84
C HIS A 88 -5.48 10.02 -22.29
N ARG A 89 -4.32 9.39 -22.45
CA ARG A 89 -3.78 9.09 -23.79
C ARG A 89 -4.74 8.28 -24.64
N ARG A 90 -5.43 7.31 -24.05
CA ARG A 90 -6.42 6.50 -24.77
C ARG A 90 -7.63 7.32 -25.23
N VAL A 91 -8.14 8.20 -24.36
CA VAL A 91 -9.31 9.05 -24.69
C VAL A 91 -8.98 10.08 -25.75
N VAL A 92 -7.77 10.65 -25.72
CA VAL A 92 -7.34 11.65 -26.73
C VAL A 92 -7.03 11.00 -28.09
N ALA A 93 -6.65 9.71 -28.09
CA ALA A 93 -6.34 8.97 -29.33
C ALA A 93 -7.57 8.31 -29.98
N SER A 94 -8.72 8.35 -29.35
CA SER A 94 -9.99 7.80 -29.86
C SER A 94 -10.83 8.87 -30.56
#